data_31fabb0b88bb3f87bbc3075dfe384ede
#
_entry.id   31fabb0b88bb3f87bbc3075dfe384ede
#
_cell.length_a   1.000
_cell.length_b   1.000
_cell.length_c   1.000
_cell.angle_alpha   90.00
_cell.angle_beta   90.00
_cell.angle_gamma   90.00
#
_symmetry.space_group_name_H-M   'P 1'
#
loop_
_entity.id
_entity.type
_entity.pdbx_description
1 polymer ?
#
loop_
_entity_poly.entity_id
_entity_poly.type
_entity_poly.pdbx_seq_one_letter_code
_entity_poly.pdbx_strand_id
1 'polypeptide(L)'
;MTPFLKSTRSIWIGLGALSVVFHLWLIFSGLVPNLVSRPLHMALVIPWVFLFKPSVGLWRIFDWGFTLAGIAACFWFIANHNLLLDQYGYLANDFQMVIAVILLVTVLEMARRSIGWPLPLLAFAALLYGLFGNYIPG
;
A
#
# COMPACT_ATOMS: atom_id res chain seq x y z
N MET A 1 4.91 -23.05 25.38
CA MET A 1 4.36 -22.22 24.31
C MET A 1 2.90 -21.97 24.64
N THR A 2 2.54 -20.72 24.97
CA THR A 2 1.18 -20.37 25.38
C THR A 2 0.21 -20.48 24.19
N PRO A 3 -1.07 -20.87 24.39
CA PRO A 3 -2.05 -21.03 23.32
C PRO A 3 -2.26 -19.76 22.49
N PHE A 4 -2.01 -18.59 23.08
CA PHE A 4 -2.09 -17.29 22.42
C PHE A 4 -1.08 -17.13 21.27
N LEU A 5 0.16 -17.60 21.43
CA LEU A 5 1.19 -17.55 20.38
C LEU A 5 0.89 -18.50 19.21
N LYS A 6 0.21 -19.61 19.46
CA LYS A 6 -0.26 -20.52 18.41
C LYS A 6 -1.36 -19.87 17.56
N SER A 7 -2.31 -19.19 18.19
CA SER A 7 -3.42 -18.52 17.50
C SER A 7 -2.94 -17.41 16.57
N THR A 8 -2.02 -16.56 17.05
CA THR A 8 -1.47 -15.45 16.24
C THR A 8 -0.69 -15.96 15.02
N ARG A 9 0.10 -17.02 15.21
CA ARG A 9 0.84 -17.64 14.10
C ARG A 9 -0.09 -18.22 13.04
N SER A 10 -1.20 -18.82 13.45
CA SER A 10 -2.19 -19.39 12.52
C SER A 10 -2.85 -18.31 11.65
N ILE A 11 -3.15 -17.14 12.22
CA ILE A 11 -3.72 -15.99 11.46
C ILE A 11 -2.75 -15.52 10.37
N TRP A 12 -1.46 -15.37 10.71
CA TRP A 12 -0.45 -14.95 9.73
C TRP A 12 -0.24 -15.99 8.62
N ILE A 13 -0.24 -17.27 8.95
CA ILE A 13 -0.17 -18.33 7.94
C ILE A 13 -1.40 -18.29 7.04
N GLY A 14 -2.60 -18.10 7.59
CA GLY A 14 -3.83 -17.97 6.82
C GLY A 14 -3.83 -16.77 5.87
N LEU A 15 -3.40 -15.60 6.34
CA LEU A 15 -3.23 -14.42 5.50
C LEU A 15 -2.20 -14.64 4.38
N GLY A 16 -1.09 -15.30 4.68
CA GLY A 16 -0.09 -15.64 3.68
C GLY A 16 -0.62 -16.59 2.61
N ALA A 17 -1.31 -17.65 3.02
CA ALA A 17 -1.94 -18.58 2.10
C ALA A 17 -2.99 -17.88 1.21
N LEU A 18 -3.84 -17.04 1.80
CA LEU A 18 -4.82 -16.24 1.07
C LEU A 18 -4.15 -15.32 0.04
N SER A 19 -3.06 -14.66 0.42
CA SER A 19 -2.28 -13.80 -0.48
C SER A 19 -1.72 -14.59 -1.67
N VAL A 20 -1.16 -15.78 -1.42
CA VAL A 20 -0.62 -16.64 -2.49
C VAL A 20 -1.74 -17.10 -3.43
N VAL A 21 -2.84 -17.61 -2.90
CA VAL A 21 -3.99 -18.06 -3.70
C VAL A 21 -4.55 -16.91 -4.53
N PHE A 22 -4.68 -15.73 -3.95
CA PHE A 22 -5.13 -14.53 -4.66
C PHE A 22 -4.21 -14.16 -5.82
N HIS A 23 -2.89 -14.19 -5.64
CA HIS A 23 -1.94 -13.88 -6.72
C HIS A 23 -1.95 -14.93 -7.84
N LEU A 24 -2.06 -16.21 -7.48
CA LEU A 24 -2.23 -17.26 -8.47
C LEU A 24 -3.51 -17.05 -9.27
N TRP A 25 -4.61 -16.77 -8.59
CA TRP A 25 -5.88 -16.48 -9.25
C TRP A 25 -5.78 -15.27 -10.20
N LEU A 26 -5.11 -14.18 -9.81
CA LEU A 26 -4.88 -13.02 -10.67
C LEU A 26 -4.12 -13.38 -11.95
N ILE A 27 -3.10 -14.23 -11.84
CA ILE A 27 -2.29 -14.65 -13.00
C ILE A 27 -3.14 -15.46 -13.97
N PHE A 28 -3.97 -16.37 -13.46
CA PHE A 28 -4.78 -17.25 -14.31
C PHE A 28 -6.05 -16.59 -14.84
N SER A 29 -6.66 -15.66 -14.09
CA SER A 29 -7.90 -15.01 -14.53
C SER A 29 -7.65 -13.91 -15.57
N GLY A 30 -6.54 -13.18 -15.48
CA GLY A 30 -6.16 -12.13 -16.44
C GLY A 30 -7.15 -10.97 -16.63
N LEU A 31 -8.34 -11.05 -16.01
CA LEU A 31 -9.49 -10.20 -16.28
C LEU A 31 -9.64 -9.02 -15.30
N VAL A 32 -8.80 -8.94 -14.28
CA VAL A 32 -8.94 -7.91 -13.23
C VAL A 32 -8.20 -6.63 -13.65
N PRO A 33 -8.89 -5.47 -13.72
CA PRO A 33 -8.24 -4.20 -14.05
C PRO A 33 -7.09 -3.88 -13.10
N ASN A 34 -6.01 -3.28 -13.62
CA ASN A 34 -4.83 -2.90 -12.84
C ASN A 34 -5.16 -1.96 -11.67
N LEU A 35 -6.18 -1.09 -11.83
CA LEU A 35 -6.66 -0.21 -10.76
C LEU A 35 -7.38 -0.93 -9.62
N VAL A 36 -7.74 -2.19 -9.81
CA VAL A 36 -8.32 -3.05 -8.77
C VAL A 36 -7.27 -4.01 -8.21
N SER A 37 -6.51 -4.68 -9.08
CA SER A 37 -5.56 -5.72 -8.68
C SER A 37 -4.40 -5.16 -7.84
N ARG A 38 -3.84 -4.00 -8.22
CA ARG A 38 -2.70 -3.39 -7.50
C ARG A 38 -3.07 -2.91 -6.09
N PRO A 39 -4.16 -2.13 -5.87
CA PRO A 39 -4.56 -1.76 -4.51
C PRO A 39 -4.96 -2.97 -3.66
N LEU A 40 -5.57 -4.00 -4.26
CA LEU A 40 -5.92 -5.21 -3.52
C LEU A 40 -4.67 -5.97 -3.05
N HIS A 41 -3.66 -6.10 -3.92
CA HIS A 41 -2.35 -6.63 -3.53
C HIS A 41 -1.73 -5.82 -2.37
N MET A 42 -1.75 -4.50 -2.46
CA MET A 42 -1.25 -3.61 -1.42
C MET A 42 -1.99 -3.81 -0.09
N ALA A 43 -3.32 -3.88 -0.11
CA ALA A 43 -4.14 -4.10 1.07
C ALA A 43 -3.80 -5.42 1.80
N LEU A 44 -3.41 -6.46 1.05
CA LEU A 44 -2.95 -7.74 1.62
C LEU A 44 -1.56 -7.63 2.26
N VAL A 45 -0.66 -6.82 1.70
CA VAL A 45 0.73 -6.70 2.17
C VAL A 45 0.88 -5.74 3.35
N ILE A 46 0.07 -4.68 3.42
CA ILE A 46 0.11 -3.65 4.48
C ILE A 46 0.15 -4.26 5.90
N PRO A 47 -0.76 -5.20 6.30
CA PRO A 47 -0.72 -5.80 7.63
C PRO A 47 0.59 -6.55 7.93
N TRP A 48 1.20 -7.16 6.92
CA TRP A 48 2.47 -7.86 7.09
C TRP A 48 3.61 -6.92 7.46
N VAL A 49 3.67 -5.75 6.82
CA VAL A 49 4.77 -4.80 7.04
C VAL A 49 4.61 -4.09 8.38
N PHE A 50 3.39 -3.71 8.77
CA PHE A 50 3.16 -2.88 9.95
C PHE A 50 2.82 -3.67 11.21
N LEU A 51 2.11 -4.82 11.10
CA LEU A 51 1.59 -5.55 12.25
C LEU A 51 2.34 -6.85 12.56
N PHE A 52 3.07 -7.44 11.60
CA PHE A 52 3.83 -8.67 11.84
C PHE A 52 4.98 -8.45 12.83
N LYS A 53 5.68 -7.31 12.72
CA LYS A 53 6.71 -6.85 13.66
C LYS A 53 6.40 -5.42 14.08
N PRO A 54 5.41 -5.21 14.96
CA PRO A 54 5.00 -3.88 15.34
C PRO A 54 6.11 -3.15 16.13
N SER A 55 6.12 -1.85 15.99
CA SER A 55 7.00 -0.97 16.76
C SER A 55 6.66 -1.01 18.26
N VAL A 56 7.59 -0.55 19.10
CA VAL A 56 7.41 -0.53 20.56
C VAL A 56 6.92 0.87 21.00
N GLY A 57 6.07 0.92 22.02
CA GLY A 57 5.60 2.16 22.63
C GLY A 57 4.63 2.94 21.73
N LEU A 58 4.76 4.27 21.73
CA LEU A 58 3.89 5.18 20.98
C LEU A 58 3.93 4.97 19.46
N TRP A 59 5.04 4.47 18.92
CA TRP A 59 5.19 4.15 17.51
C TRP A 59 4.21 3.07 17.02
N ARG A 60 3.68 2.26 17.94
CA ARG A 60 2.65 1.27 17.62
C ARG A 60 1.34 1.91 17.15
N ILE A 61 1.02 3.11 17.62
CA ILE A 61 -0.17 3.86 17.17
C ILE A 61 0.00 4.23 15.70
N PHE A 62 1.21 4.64 15.29
CA PHE A 62 1.51 4.92 13.89
C PHE A 62 1.38 3.67 13.01
N ASP A 63 1.80 2.50 13.50
CA ASP A 63 1.65 1.23 12.75
C ASP A 63 0.18 0.92 12.48
N TRP A 64 -0.68 1.07 13.46
CA TRP A 64 -2.13 0.95 13.28
C TRP A 64 -2.70 2.04 12.37
N GLY A 65 -2.25 3.27 12.53
CA GLY A 65 -2.64 4.41 11.68
C GLY A 65 -2.34 4.15 10.20
N PHE A 66 -1.11 3.76 9.88
CA PHE A 66 -0.71 3.41 8.51
C PHE A 66 -1.47 2.19 7.97
N THR A 67 -1.69 1.18 8.80
CA THR A 67 -2.46 0.00 8.40
C THR A 67 -3.88 0.36 8.03
N LEU A 68 -4.60 1.07 8.89
CA LEU A 68 -5.99 1.43 8.66
C LEU A 68 -6.15 2.44 7.52
N ALA A 69 -5.33 3.49 7.50
CA ALA A 69 -5.38 4.50 6.46
C ALA A 69 -5.01 3.94 5.08
N GLY A 70 -3.96 3.11 5.02
CA GLY A 70 -3.53 2.47 3.77
C GLY A 70 -4.57 1.49 3.23
N ILE A 71 -5.16 0.64 4.09
CA ILE A 71 -6.22 -0.28 3.68
C ILE A 71 -7.47 0.50 3.23
N ALA A 72 -7.89 1.53 3.97
CA ALA A 72 -9.02 2.36 3.59
C ALA A 72 -8.80 3.05 2.23
N ALA A 73 -7.60 3.59 1.99
CA ALA A 73 -7.23 4.17 0.70
C ALA A 73 -7.29 3.13 -0.44
N CYS A 74 -6.76 1.92 -0.22
CA CYS A 74 -6.85 0.85 -1.20
C CYS A 74 -8.29 0.49 -1.55
N PHE A 75 -9.15 0.31 -0.56
CA PHE A 75 -10.57 0.02 -0.80
C PHE A 75 -11.29 1.15 -1.50
N TRP A 76 -10.96 2.41 -1.18
CA TRP A 76 -11.54 3.54 -1.89
C TRP A 76 -11.16 3.53 -3.38
N PHE A 77 -9.89 3.26 -3.71
CA PHE A 77 -9.44 3.11 -5.10
C PHE A 77 -10.19 1.99 -5.82
N ILE A 78 -10.38 0.84 -5.17
CA ILE A 78 -11.11 -0.29 -5.74
C ILE A 78 -12.57 0.08 -6.00
N ALA A 79 -13.24 0.74 -5.05
CA ALA A 79 -14.65 1.12 -5.15
C ALA A 79 -14.89 2.17 -6.25
N ASN A 80 -13.91 3.05 -6.50
CA ASN A 80 -14.03 4.15 -7.45
C ASN A 80 -13.20 3.94 -8.74
N HIS A 81 -12.81 2.70 -9.06
CA HIS A 81 -11.93 2.43 -10.19
C HIS A 81 -12.48 2.88 -11.54
N ASN A 82 -13.80 2.79 -11.77
CA ASN A 82 -14.44 3.25 -13.00
C ASN A 82 -14.33 4.78 -13.13
N LEU A 83 -14.63 5.51 -12.06
CA LEU A 83 -14.49 6.98 -12.01
C LEU A 83 -13.05 7.40 -12.32
N LEU A 84 -12.06 6.71 -11.76
CA LEU A 84 -10.65 7.01 -11.98
C LEU A 84 -10.19 6.67 -13.41
N LEU A 85 -10.78 5.65 -14.03
CA LEU A 85 -10.54 5.32 -15.45
C LEU A 85 -11.06 6.43 -16.35
N ASP A 86 -12.27 6.91 -16.09
CA ASP A 86 -12.90 7.98 -16.88
C ASP A 86 -12.17 9.32 -16.76
N GLN A 87 -11.44 9.53 -15.66
CA GLN A 87 -10.61 10.72 -15.43
C GLN A 87 -9.22 10.66 -16.08
N TYR A 88 -8.85 9.56 -16.76
CA TYR A 88 -7.53 9.39 -17.39
C TYR A 88 -6.34 9.69 -16.47
N GLY A 89 -6.47 9.41 -15.17
CA GLY A 89 -5.43 9.64 -14.17
C GLY A 89 -5.36 11.08 -13.63
N TYR A 90 -6.28 11.96 -14.03
CA TYR A 90 -6.39 13.29 -13.43
C TYR A 90 -7.15 13.23 -12.09
N LEU A 91 -6.61 13.86 -11.05
CA LEU A 91 -7.27 13.96 -9.75
C LEU A 91 -8.23 15.15 -9.76
N ALA A 92 -9.53 14.87 -9.83
CA ALA A 92 -10.55 15.90 -10.05
C ALA A 92 -10.87 16.75 -8.81
N ASN A 93 -10.51 16.27 -7.59
CA ASN A 93 -10.81 16.98 -6.35
C ASN A 93 -9.77 16.74 -5.26
N ASP A 94 -9.77 17.63 -4.26
CA ASP A 94 -8.83 17.61 -3.14
C ASP A 94 -8.90 16.33 -2.31
N PHE A 95 -10.08 15.72 -2.21
CA PHE A 95 -10.26 14.46 -1.48
C PHE A 95 -9.51 13.31 -2.16
N GLN A 96 -9.55 13.22 -3.49
CA GLN A 96 -8.79 12.22 -4.25
C GLN A 96 -7.28 12.45 -4.07
N MET A 97 -6.84 13.70 -4.05
CA MET A 97 -5.44 14.05 -3.80
C MET A 97 -4.99 13.60 -2.40
N VAL A 98 -5.78 13.84 -1.37
CA VAL A 98 -5.48 13.39 -0.01
C VAL A 98 -5.35 11.86 0.06
N ILE A 99 -6.25 11.11 -0.56
CA ILE A 99 -6.18 9.64 -0.59
C ILE A 99 -4.92 9.17 -1.35
N ALA A 100 -4.59 9.80 -2.47
CA ALA A 100 -3.39 9.48 -3.23
C ALA A 100 -2.11 9.74 -2.40
N VAL A 101 -2.05 10.84 -1.66
CA VAL A 101 -0.92 11.17 -0.76
C VAL A 101 -0.83 10.16 0.39
N ILE A 102 -1.95 9.78 1.00
CA ILE A 102 -1.98 8.73 2.06
C ILE A 102 -1.39 7.43 1.52
N LEU A 103 -1.82 7.00 0.33
CA LEU A 103 -1.31 5.77 -0.27
C LEU A 103 0.19 5.89 -0.60
N LEU A 104 0.63 7.01 -1.18
CA LEU A 104 2.03 7.28 -1.48
C LEU A 104 2.90 7.20 -0.24
N VAL A 105 2.52 7.91 0.84
CA VAL A 105 3.27 7.90 2.10
C VAL A 105 3.30 6.51 2.73
N THR A 106 2.18 5.77 2.67
CA THR A 106 2.11 4.38 3.14
C THR A 106 3.08 3.49 2.37
N VAL A 107 3.15 3.61 1.04
CA VAL A 107 4.08 2.84 0.20
C VAL A 107 5.53 3.17 0.50
N LEU A 108 5.87 4.45 0.65
CA LEU A 108 7.23 4.88 0.99
C LEU A 108 7.66 4.35 2.37
N GLU A 109 6.76 4.38 3.36
CA GLU A 109 7.04 3.83 4.69
C GLU A 109 7.17 2.30 4.66
N MET A 110 6.36 1.60 3.86
CA MET A 110 6.52 0.16 3.63
C MET A 110 7.87 -0.16 3.00
N ALA A 111 8.27 0.59 1.98
CA ALA A 111 9.56 0.42 1.32
C ALA A 111 10.73 0.65 2.29
N ARG A 112 10.63 1.71 3.12
CA ARG A 112 11.60 2.01 4.17
C ARG A 112 11.76 0.86 5.17
N ARG A 113 10.65 0.25 5.60
CA ARG A 113 10.67 -0.87 6.56
C ARG A 113 11.16 -2.18 5.96
N SER A 114 10.90 -2.39 4.68
CA SER A 114 11.22 -3.66 4.01
C SER A 114 12.66 -3.70 3.48
N ILE A 115 13.14 -2.60 2.89
CA ILE A 115 14.42 -2.54 2.15
C ILE A 115 15.38 -1.51 2.78
N GLY A 116 14.86 -0.56 3.59
CA GLY A 116 15.63 0.53 4.18
C GLY A 116 15.48 1.84 3.39
N TRP A 117 16.32 2.82 3.74
CA TRP A 117 16.24 4.18 3.23
C TRP A 117 16.58 4.39 1.74
N PRO A 118 17.45 3.59 1.08
CA PRO A 118 17.84 3.86 -0.30
C PRO A 118 16.67 3.93 -1.27
N LEU A 119 15.70 3.03 -1.17
CA LEU A 119 14.57 2.98 -2.08
C LEU A 119 13.60 4.17 -1.92
N PRO A 120 13.15 4.54 -0.70
CA PRO A 120 12.34 5.74 -0.50
C PRO A 120 13.03 7.04 -0.95
N LEU A 121 14.35 7.17 -0.73
CA LEU A 121 15.10 8.35 -1.15
C LEU A 121 15.16 8.46 -2.68
N LEU A 122 15.38 7.35 -3.38
CA LEU A 122 15.35 7.29 -4.83
C LEU A 122 13.97 7.66 -5.38
N ALA A 123 12.90 7.10 -4.79
CA ALA A 123 11.53 7.41 -5.17
C ALA A 123 11.19 8.88 -4.92
N PHE A 124 11.63 9.44 -3.79
CA PHE A 124 11.44 10.85 -3.46
C PHE A 124 12.20 11.77 -4.41
N ALA A 125 13.43 11.45 -4.75
CA ALA A 125 14.22 12.20 -5.74
C ALA A 125 13.55 12.18 -7.13
N ALA A 126 13.02 11.02 -7.56
CA ALA A 126 12.28 10.90 -8.81
C ALA A 126 10.99 11.73 -8.81
N LEU A 127 10.26 11.75 -7.68
CA LEU A 127 9.08 12.60 -7.50
C LEU A 127 9.43 14.09 -7.58
N LEU A 128 10.48 14.53 -6.90
CA LEU A 128 10.95 15.90 -6.98
C LEU A 128 11.36 16.29 -8.41
N TYR A 129 12.07 15.40 -9.08
CA TYR A 129 12.41 15.62 -10.50
C TYR A 129 11.18 15.72 -11.40
N GLY A 130 10.17 14.86 -11.19
CA GLY A 130 8.91 14.91 -11.93
C GLY A 130 8.12 16.20 -11.71
N LEU A 131 8.15 16.73 -10.47
CA LEU A 131 7.41 17.95 -10.10
C LEU A 131 8.15 19.25 -10.52
N PHE A 132 9.47 19.25 -10.42
CA PHE A 132 10.29 20.45 -10.61
C PHE A 132 11.24 20.36 -11.81
N GLY A 133 11.23 19.27 -12.56
CA GLY A 133 12.15 19.06 -13.69
C GLY A 133 12.03 20.10 -14.82
N ASN A 134 10.86 20.72 -14.96
CA ASN A 134 10.66 21.82 -15.91
C ASN A 134 11.43 23.11 -15.56
N TYR A 135 11.94 23.24 -14.32
CA TYR A 135 12.78 24.37 -13.89
C TYR A 135 14.28 24.10 -14.06
N ILE A 136 14.67 22.88 -14.44
CA ILE A 136 16.07 22.52 -14.67
C ILE A 136 16.40 22.81 -16.13
N PRO A 137 17.26 23.82 -16.42
CA PRO A 137 17.69 24.09 -17.80
C PRO A 137 18.47 22.90 -18.34
N GLY A 138 18.01 22.34 -19.47
CA GLY A 138 18.70 21.28 -20.23
C GLY A 138 19.85 21.85 -21.06
#